data_6ad39d99306ed11e7d7fb0e2e3a55948
#
_entry.id   6ad39d99306ed11e7d7fb0e2e3a55948
#
_cell.length_a   1.000
_cell.length_b   1.000
_cell.length_c   1.000
_cell.angle_alpha   90.00
_cell.angle_beta   90.00
_cell.angle_gamma   90.00
#
_symmetry.space_group_name_H-M   'P 1'
#
loop_
_entity.id
_entity.type
_entity.pdbx_description
1 polymer ?
#
loop_
_entity_poly.entity_id
_entity_poly.type
_entity_poly.pdbx_seq_one_letter_code
_entity_poly.pdbx_strand_id
1 'polypeptide(L)'
;NKADIKAESIRPMGRDGFNLNVCFIDKNISMHLPFLGECNIYNALAAMATSYSLGIEPDDIQVGLKNTRLMPSRFEVTEYKGVTIINDSYNANPKSMQEALKTLTNYRCEGRRFFIMGDMLELGKLEEFAHVTLGADIAKCHIDYLITVGKLSAHAAKSAITSGMNKKNIAIASEHKCAVSFIKKYIRPGDCLFVKGSRG
;
A
#
# COMPACT_ATOMS: atom_id res chain seq x y z
N ASN A 1 -21.39 18.22 0.31
CA ASN A 1 -21.86 16.98 -0.31
C ASN A 1 -22.64 16.16 0.70
N LYS A 2 -23.95 16.02 0.45
CA LYS A 2 -24.79 15.08 1.21
C LYS A 2 -24.59 13.70 0.56
N ALA A 3 -23.65 12.91 1.09
CA ALA A 3 -23.56 11.50 0.77
C ALA A 3 -24.44 10.74 1.76
N ASP A 4 -25.17 9.75 1.28
CA ASP A 4 -26.07 8.92 2.09
C ASP A 4 -25.27 8.02 3.06
N ILE A 5 -24.07 7.65 2.66
CA ILE A 5 -23.14 6.88 3.48
C ILE A 5 -21.78 7.54 3.45
N LYS A 6 -21.20 7.82 4.61
CA LYS A 6 -19.89 8.48 4.73
C LYS A 6 -19.15 8.03 6.00
N ALA A 7 -17.83 7.96 5.91
CA ALA A 7 -17.00 7.89 7.10
C ALA A 7 -16.86 9.29 7.71
N GLU A 8 -17.35 9.48 8.94
CA GLU A 8 -17.23 10.74 9.68
C GLU A 8 -15.92 10.85 10.42
N SER A 9 -15.40 9.74 10.91
CA SER A 9 -14.07 9.66 11.50
C SER A 9 -13.34 8.40 11.05
N ILE A 10 -12.03 8.56 10.84
CA ILE A 10 -11.13 7.50 10.41
C ILE A 10 -9.93 7.52 11.36
N ARG A 11 -9.75 6.44 12.14
CA ARG A 11 -8.63 6.29 13.06
C ARG A 11 -7.76 5.13 12.62
N PRO A 12 -6.52 5.38 12.16
CA PRO A 12 -5.56 4.32 11.85
C PRO A 12 -5.21 3.51 13.10
N MET A 13 -5.15 2.19 12.96
CA MET A 13 -4.79 1.23 14.01
C MET A 13 -3.47 0.50 13.70
N GLY A 14 -2.61 1.11 12.89
CA GLY A 14 -1.36 0.51 12.46
C GLY A 14 -1.61 -0.74 11.61
N ARG A 15 -1.04 -1.89 12.01
CA ARG A 15 -1.20 -3.15 11.27
C ARG A 15 -2.62 -3.72 11.31
N ASP A 16 -3.44 -3.26 12.23
CA ASP A 16 -4.79 -3.79 12.43
C ASP A 16 -5.83 -3.03 11.56
N GLY A 17 -5.39 -2.12 10.67
CA GLY A 17 -6.26 -1.41 9.74
C GLY A 17 -6.83 -0.11 10.30
N PHE A 18 -8.16 0.06 10.32
CA PHE A 18 -8.82 1.32 10.69
C PHE A 18 -10.04 1.09 11.57
N ASN A 19 -10.23 1.99 12.54
CA ASN A 19 -11.54 2.16 13.18
C ASN A 19 -12.26 3.32 12.49
N LEU A 20 -13.50 3.08 12.08
CA LEU A 20 -14.35 4.01 11.35
C LEU A 20 -15.63 4.29 12.13
N ASN A 21 -16.07 5.54 12.13
CA ASN A 21 -17.47 5.87 12.41
C ASN A 21 -18.13 6.17 11.06
N VAL A 22 -19.10 5.37 10.70
CA VAL A 22 -19.82 5.48 9.43
C VAL A 22 -21.24 5.95 9.71
N CYS A 23 -21.61 7.06 9.09
CA CYS A 23 -22.96 7.56 9.05
C CYS A 23 -23.68 6.94 7.86
N PHE A 24 -24.70 6.16 8.13
CA PHE A 24 -25.79 5.86 7.20
C PHE A 24 -26.85 6.97 7.34
N ILE A 25 -27.78 7.07 6.40
CA ILE A 25 -28.76 8.17 6.36
C ILE A 25 -29.34 8.51 7.75
N ASP A 26 -29.69 7.48 8.52
CA ASP A 26 -30.43 7.55 9.80
C ASP A 26 -29.74 6.84 10.96
N LYS A 27 -28.57 6.24 10.75
CA LYS A 27 -27.86 5.43 11.74
C LYS A 27 -26.36 5.61 11.68
N ASN A 28 -25.74 5.78 12.83
CA ASN A 28 -24.27 5.82 12.96
C ASN A 28 -23.76 4.49 13.52
N ILE A 29 -22.74 3.93 12.87
CA ILE A 29 -22.12 2.67 13.27
C ILE A 29 -20.61 2.86 13.42
N SER A 30 -20.08 2.42 14.56
CA SER A 30 -18.63 2.28 14.75
C SER A 30 -18.20 0.88 14.33
N MET A 31 -17.20 0.80 13.45
CA MET A 31 -16.71 -0.46 12.93
C MET A 31 -15.20 -0.52 12.85
N HIS A 32 -14.67 -1.73 12.90
CA HIS A 32 -13.29 -2.04 12.62
C HIS A 32 -13.15 -2.61 11.21
N LEU A 33 -12.29 -2.00 10.39
CA LEU A 33 -11.91 -2.47 9.06
C LEU A 33 -10.49 -3.06 9.13
N PRO A 34 -10.32 -4.39 9.07
CA PRO A 34 -9.03 -5.04 9.30
C PRO A 34 -8.13 -5.05 8.05
N PHE A 35 -8.08 -3.93 7.32
CA PHE A 35 -7.34 -3.82 6.07
C PHE A 35 -6.43 -2.61 6.07
N LEU A 36 -5.21 -2.76 5.55
CA LEU A 36 -4.31 -1.64 5.30
C LEU A 36 -4.70 -0.87 4.03
N GLY A 37 -4.21 0.37 3.93
CA GLY A 37 -4.42 1.25 2.79
C GLY A 37 -5.77 1.99 2.83
N GLU A 38 -5.72 3.31 2.73
CA GLU A 38 -6.94 4.14 2.76
C GLU A 38 -7.89 3.82 1.60
N CYS A 39 -7.38 3.30 0.47
CA CYS A 39 -8.22 2.86 -0.64
C CYS A 39 -9.24 1.79 -0.21
N ASN A 40 -8.92 0.94 0.78
CA ASN A 40 -9.83 -0.06 1.28
C ASN A 40 -10.98 0.54 2.12
N ILE A 41 -10.82 1.75 2.66
CA ILE A 41 -11.93 2.49 3.28
C ILE A 41 -12.96 2.85 2.20
N TYR A 42 -12.51 3.37 1.05
CA TYR A 42 -13.42 3.68 -0.06
C TYR A 42 -14.08 2.43 -0.64
N ASN A 43 -13.35 1.33 -0.75
CA ASN A 43 -13.90 0.05 -1.16
C ASN A 43 -14.98 -0.44 -0.19
N ALA A 44 -14.73 -0.33 1.11
CA ALA A 44 -15.71 -0.69 2.14
C ALA A 44 -16.94 0.22 2.07
N LEU A 45 -16.76 1.55 1.94
CA LEU A 45 -17.88 2.49 1.80
C LEU A 45 -18.73 2.19 0.55
N ALA A 46 -18.10 1.84 -0.57
CA ALA A 46 -18.82 1.44 -1.78
C ALA A 46 -19.62 0.14 -1.58
N ALA A 47 -19.01 -0.86 -0.92
CA ALA A 47 -19.70 -2.09 -0.55
C ALA A 47 -20.87 -1.83 0.39
N MET A 48 -20.68 -0.99 1.42
CA MET A 48 -21.74 -0.58 2.34
C MET A 48 -22.91 0.10 1.60
N ALA A 49 -22.59 1.05 0.71
CA ALA A 49 -23.62 1.78 -0.04
C ALA A 49 -24.43 0.83 -0.94
N THR A 50 -23.76 -0.08 -1.63
CA THR A 50 -24.43 -1.07 -2.48
C THR A 50 -25.31 -2.01 -1.64
N SER A 51 -24.79 -2.56 -0.56
CA SER A 51 -25.54 -3.48 0.31
C SER A 51 -26.76 -2.80 0.94
N TYR A 52 -26.59 -1.58 1.45
CA TYR A 52 -27.69 -0.80 2.03
C TYR A 52 -28.77 -0.47 1.01
N SER A 53 -28.38 -0.14 -0.24
CA SER A 53 -29.35 0.10 -1.32
C SER A 53 -30.16 -1.15 -1.72
N LEU A 54 -29.64 -2.33 -1.42
CA LEU A 54 -30.31 -3.61 -1.60
C LEU A 54 -31.16 -4.04 -0.39
N GLY A 55 -31.28 -3.17 0.62
CA GLY A 55 -32.10 -3.41 1.84
C GLY A 55 -31.42 -4.27 2.90
N ILE A 56 -30.08 -4.40 2.86
CA ILE A 56 -29.35 -5.09 3.92
C ILE A 56 -29.14 -4.11 5.07
N GLU A 57 -29.45 -4.57 6.28
CA GLU A 57 -29.32 -3.74 7.49
C GLU A 57 -27.84 -3.43 7.80
N PRO A 58 -27.55 -2.22 8.32
CA PRO A 58 -26.19 -1.80 8.63
C PRO A 58 -25.41 -2.74 9.56
N ASP A 59 -26.08 -3.39 10.51
CA ASP A 59 -25.45 -4.34 11.43
C ASP A 59 -24.98 -5.62 10.70
N ASP A 60 -25.76 -6.11 9.72
CA ASP A 60 -25.41 -7.26 8.90
C ASP A 60 -24.27 -6.90 7.92
N ILE A 61 -24.27 -5.67 7.38
CA ILE A 61 -23.17 -5.16 6.56
C ILE A 61 -21.87 -5.12 7.37
N GLN A 62 -21.93 -4.67 8.63
CA GLN A 62 -20.77 -4.67 9.52
C GLN A 62 -20.20 -6.08 9.73
N VAL A 63 -21.08 -7.06 9.99
CA VAL A 63 -20.69 -8.47 10.16
C VAL A 63 -20.05 -9.01 8.88
N GLY A 64 -20.63 -8.71 7.72
CA GLY A 64 -20.09 -9.09 6.42
C GLY A 64 -18.68 -8.54 6.19
N LEU A 65 -18.46 -7.26 6.43
CA LEU A 65 -17.15 -6.62 6.27
C LEU A 65 -16.10 -7.16 7.24
N LYS A 66 -16.47 -7.43 8.49
CA LYS A 66 -15.58 -8.04 9.49
C LYS A 66 -15.08 -9.43 9.04
N ASN A 67 -15.91 -10.18 8.33
CA ASN A 67 -15.62 -11.52 7.85
C ASN A 67 -14.98 -11.54 6.44
N THR A 68 -14.87 -10.37 5.79
CA THR A 68 -14.27 -10.25 4.46
C THR A 68 -12.77 -10.50 4.53
N ARG A 69 -12.24 -11.17 3.51
CA ARG A 69 -10.80 -11.34 3.29
C ARG A 69 -10.42 -10.63 2.00
N LEU A 70 -9.32 -9.89 2.04
CA LEU A 70 -8.74 -9.34 0.82
C LEU A 70 -8.24 -10.46 -0.08
N MET A 71 -8.23 -10.19 -1.38
CA MET A 71 -7.58 -11.09 -2.34
C MET A 71 -6.07 -11.15 -2.03
N PRO A 72 -5.41 -12.30 -2.28
CA PRO A 72 -3.97 -12.40 -2.16
C PRO A 72 -3.24 -11.28 -2.90
N SER A 73 -2.11 -10.87 -2.39
CA SER A 73 -1.29 -9.78 -2.95
C SER A 73 -1.97 -8.40 -3.01
N ARG A 74 -2.95 -8.16 -2.11
CA ARG A 74 -3.62 -6.87 -1.89
C ARG A 74 -3.42 -6.44 -0.44
N PHE A 75 -2.38 -5.66 -0.15
CA PHE A 75 -2.00 -5.26 1.21
C PHE A 75 -1.94 -6.43 2.20
N GLU A 76 -1.58 -7.61 1.72
CA GLU A 76 -1.46 -8.82 2.53
C GLU A 76 -0.26 -8.68 3.49
N VAL A 77 -0.53 -8.77 4.80
CA VAL A 77 0.50 -8.63 5.82
C VAL A 77 0.90 -10.00 6.33
N THR A 78 2.18 -10.30 6.24
CA THR A 78 2.77 -11.53 6.81
C THR A 78 3.97 -11.15 7.66
N GLU A 79 4.32 -12.02 8.61
CA GLU A 79 5.52 -11.88 9.43
C GLU A 79 6.44 -13.08 9.23
N TYR A 80 7.70 -12.80 8.96
CA TYR A 80 8.70 -13.86 8.81
C TYR A 80 9.99 -13.50 9.53
N LYS A 81 10.36 -14.26 10.54
CA LYS A 81 11.58 -14.07 11.36
C LYS A 81 11.70 -12.65 11.92
N GLY A 82 10.60 -12.10 12.42
CA GLY A 82 10.54 -10.74 12.97
C GLY A 82 10.56 -9.62 11.94
N VAL A 83 10.40 -9.94 10.65
CA VAL A 83 10.28 -8.97 9.57
C VAL A 83 8.83 -8.92 9.12
N THR A 84 8.25 -7.73 9.10
CA THR A 84 6.91 -7.52 8.52
C THR A 84 7.02 -7.41 7.00
N ILE A 85 6.21 -8.17 6.27
CA ILE A 85 6.12 -8.13 4.81
C ILE A 85 4.69 -7.71 4.44
N ILE A 86 4.57 -6.59 3.73
CA ILE A 86 3.31 -6.11 3.16
C ILE A 86 3.37 -6.37 1.65
N ASN A 87 2.59 -7.35 1.21
CA ASN A 87 2.52 -7.75 -0.19
C ASN A 87 1.31 -7.09 -0.88
N ASP A 88 1.58 -6.17 -1.80
CA ASP A 88 0.58 -5.51 -2.66
C ASP A 88 0.99 -5.63 -4.14
N SER A 89 1.47 -6.81 -4.52
CA SER A 89 2.05 -7.07 -5.85
C SER A 89 1.04 -7.54 -6.91
N TYR A 90 -0.25 -7.40 -6.67
CA TYR A 90 -1.26 -7.76 -7.67
C TYR A 90 -1.19 -6.89 -8.92
N ASN A 91 -1.07 -5.57 -8.75
CA ASN A 91 -0.93 -4.61 -9.84
C ASN A 91 -0.33 -3.30 -9.34
N ALA A 92 0.22 -2.48 -10.26
CA ALA A 92 0.77 -1.18 -9.96
C ALA A 92 0.36 -0.12 -10.99
N ASN A 93 -0.02 1.05 -10.49
CA ASN A 93 -0.21 2.28 -11.26
C ASN A 93 0.21 3.47 -10.39
N PRO A 94 0.37 4.68 -10.94
CA PRO A 94 0.89 5.83 -10.19
C PRO A 94 0.15 6.11 -8.89
N LYS A 95 -1.20 6.09 -8.92
CA LYS A 95 -2.02 6.34 -7.73
C LYS A 95 -1.84 5.25 -6.67
N SER A 96 -1.87 3.99 -7.06
CA SER A 96 -1.69 2.88 -6.11
C SER A 96 -0.28 2.81 -5.54
N MET A 97 0.75 3.28 -6.27
CA MET A 97 2.11 3.41 -5.75
C MET A 97 2.21 4.52 -4.70
N GLN A 98 1.55 5.66 -4.90
CA GLN A 98 1.47 6.72 -3.89
C GLN A 98 0.76 6.25 -2.62
N GLU A 99 -0.34 5.51 -2.74
CA GLU A 99 -1.03 4.89 -1.60
C GLU A 99 -0.14 3.88 -0.86
N ALA A 100 0.66 3.10 -1.60
CA ALA A 100 1.63 2.18 -1.02
C ALA A 100 2.70 2.91 -0.20
N LEU A 101 3.26 4.00 -0.75
CA LEU A 101 4.23 4.84 -0.04
C LEU A 101 3.62 5.45 1.22
N LYS A 102 2.42 6.02 1.13
CA LYS A 102 1.68 6.57 2.26
C LYS A 102 1.44 5.52 3.33
N THR A 103 1.03 4.32 2.92
CA THR A 103 0.79 3.21 3.85
C THR A 103 2.07 2.80 4.56
N LEU A 104 3.18 2.58 3.83
CA LEU A 104 4.45 2.19 4.43
C LEU A 104 5.03 3.27 5.34
N THR A 105 4.91 4.54 4.97
CA THR A 105 5.41 5.67 5.77
C THR A 105 4.65 5.77 7.11
N ASN A 106 3.35 5.53 7.08
CA ASN A 106 2.48 5.61 8.26
C ASN A 106 2.41 4.28 9.05
N TYR A 107 2.94 3.19 8.49
CA TYR A 107 2.96 1.90 9.16
C TYR A 107 3.92 1.94 10.35
N ARG A 108 3.48 1.45 11.52
CA ARG A 108 4.33 1.35 12.69
C ARG A 108 5.41 0.29 12.44
N CYS A 109 6.62 0.75 12.22
CA CYS A 109 7.80 -0.06 11.97
C CYS A 109 8.83 0.22 13.07
N GLU A 110 9.36 -0.81 13.70
CA GLU A 110 10.39 -0.67 14.75
C GLU A 110 11.79 -0.48 14.15
N GLY A 111 12.02 -1.07 12.98
CA GLY A 111 13.25 -1.00 12.21
C GLY A 111 13.12 -0.10 10.98
N ARG A 112 13.73 -0.54 9.90
CA ARG A 112 13.86 0.20 8.64
C ARG A 112 12.76 -0.17 7.66
N ARG A 113 12.43 0.77 6.78
CA ARG A 113 11.43 0.61 5.71
C ARG A 113 12.10 0.31 4.39
N PHE A 114 11.77 -0.83 3.82
CA PHE A 114 12.18 -1.29 2.50
C PHE A 114 11.02 -1.18 1.55
N PHE A 115 11.19 -0.44 0.46
CA PHE A 115 10.22 -0.37 -0.62
C PHE A 115 10.75 -1.11 -1.84
N ILE A 116 10.10 -2.21 -2.20
CA ILE A 116 10.44 -3.04 -3.36
C ILE A 116 9.39 -2.77 -4.42
N MET A 117 9.81 -2.23 -5.56
CA MET A 117 8.90 -1.93 -6.65
C MET A 117 9.30 -2.59 -7.96
N GLY A 118 8.31 -3.15 -8.64
CA GLY A 118 8.41 -3.52 -10.05
C GLY A 118 7.99 -2.39 -10.98
N ASP A 119 7.96 -2.68 -12.28
CA ASP A 119 7.49 -1.74 -13.28
C ASP A 119 6.00 -1.45 -13.12
N MET A 120 5.56 -0.23 -13.42
CA MET A 120 4.17 0.11 -13.70
C MET A 120 3.94 -0.03 -15.19
N LEU A 121 3.18 -1.03 -15.59
CA LEU A 121 2.90 -1.33 -17.00
C LEU A 121 1.61 -0.60 -17.47
N GLU A 122 1.36 -0.63 -18.79
CA GLU A 122 0.14 -0.10 -19.41
C GLU A 122 -0.06 1.42 -19.27
N LEU A 123 1.01 2.19 -19.06
CA LEU A 123 0.96 3.66 -18.96
C LEU A 123 1.24 4.36 -20.30
N GLY A 124 1.64 3.62 -21.34
CA GLY A 124 1.96 4.16 -22.66
C GLY A 124 3.04 5.23 -22.59
N LYS A 125 2.81 6.37 -23.20
CA LYS A 125 3.79 7.48 -23.23
C LYS A 125 4.13 8.10 -21.86
N LEU A 126 3.38 7.75 -20.83
CA LEU A 126 3.59 8.28 -19.47
C LEU A 126 4.48 7.37 -18.61
N GLU A 127 4.93 6.23 -19.11
CA GLU A 127 5.69 5.23 -18.36
C GLU A 127 6.92 5.81 -17.67
N GLU A 128 7.82 6.45 -18.42
CA GLU A 128 9.02 7.02 -17.84
C GLU A 128 8.72 8.16 -16.87
N PHE A 129 7.83 9.09 -17.26
CA PHE A 129 7.44 10.21 -16.41
C PHE A 129 6.85 9.76 -15.07
N ALA A 130 5.98 8.75 -15.08
CA ALA A 130 5.38 8.21 -13.87
C ALA A 130 6.42 7.59 -12.92
N HIS A 131 7.39 6.86 -13.46
CA HIS A 131 8.46 6.28 -12.67
C HIS A 131 9.42 7.34 -12.11
N VAL A 132 9.80 8.34 -12.91
CA VAL A 132 10.63 9.46 -12.45
C VAL A 132 9.94 10.24 -11.34
N THR A 133 8.67 10.56 -11.50
CA THR A 133 7.87 11.27 -10.48
C THR A 133 7.83 10.48 -9.18
N LEU A 134 7.52 9.17 -9.27
CA LEU A 134 7.48 8.29 -8.11
C LEU A 134 8.83 8.23 -7.38
N GLY A 135 9.95 8.19 -8.12
CA GLY A 135 11.29 8.19 -7.52
C GLY A 135 11.56 9.43 -6.69
N ALA A 136 11.17 10.61 -7.19
CA ALA A 136 11.27 11.85 -6.45
C ALA A 136 10.39 11.87 -5.20
N ASP A 137 9.20 11.26 -5.26
CA ASP A 137 8.30 11.15 -4.10
C ASP A 137 8.85 10.17 -3.06
N ILE A 138 9.44 9.03 -3.48
CA ILE A 138 10.11 8.09 -2.57
C ILE A 138 11.22 8.78 -1.78
N ALA A 139 12.02 9.62 -2.41
CA ALA A 139 13.11 10.34 -1.73
C ALA A 139 12.63 11.31 -0.64
N LYS A 140 11.38 11.80 -0.72
CA LYS A 140 10.76 12.66 0.30
C LYS A 140 10.12 11.87 1.45
N CYS A 141 9.90 10.57 1.25
CA CYS A 141 9.33 9.69 2.26
C CYS A 141 10.42 9.12 3.17
N HIS A 142 10.04 8.70 4.37
CA HIS A 142 10.94 8.01 5.31
C HIS A 142 11.13 6.53 4.89
N ILE A 143 11.71 6.32 3.70
CA ILE A 143 12.07 5.02 3.14
C ILE A 143 13.58 4.85 3.26
N ASP A 144 14.00 3.80 3.96
CA ASP A 144 15.43 3.56 4.21
C ASP A 144 16.10 2.86 3.04
N TYR A 145 15.40 1.93 2.38
CA TYR A 145 15.91 1.17 1.24
C TYR A 145 14.91 1.13 0.10
N LEU A 146 15.37 1.42 -1.11
CA LEU A 146 14.62 1.27 -2.34
C LEU A 146 15.22 0.16 -3.20
N ILE A 147 14.40 -0.81 -3.58
CA ILE A 147 14.78 -1.87 -4.50
C ILE A 147 13.87 -1.81 -5.72
N THR A 148 14.41 -1.59 -6.89
CA THR A 148 13.66 -1.58 -8.14
C THR A 148 13.97 -2.83 -8.95
N VAL A 149 12.94 -3.44 -9.53
CA VAL A 149 13.06 -4.64 -10.37
C VAL A 149 12.37 -4.37 -11.70
N GLY A 150 13.14 -4.29 -12.76
CA GLY A 150 12.66 -4.02 -14.11
C GLY A 150 13.35 -2.83 -14.77
N LYS A 151 13.01 -2.61 -16.03
CA LYS A 151 13.62 -1.56 -16.86
C LYS A 151 13.06 -0.17 -16.54
N LEU A 152 11.75 -0.08 -16.38
CA LEU A 152 11.06 1.18 -16.13
C LEU A 152 11.25 1.65 -14.69
N SER A 153 11.18 0.75 -13.73
CA SER A 153 11.42 1.05 -12.32
C SER A 153 12.84 1.56 -12.03
N ALA A 154 13.82 1.26 -12.90
CA ALA A 154 15.15 1.85 -12.83
C ALA A 154 15.14 3.39 -12.96
N HIS A 155 14.17 3.98 -13.66
CA HIS A 155 14.02 5.44 -13.74
C HIS A 155 13.62 6.01 -12.36
N ALA A 156 12.79 5.31 -11.60
CA ALA A 156 12.45 5.71 -10.23
C ALA A 156 13.68 5.68 -9.30
N ALA A 157 14.51 4.64 -9.39
CA ALA A 157 15.76 4.57 -8.63
C ALA A 157 16.72 5.72 -8.95
N LYS A 158 16.91 6.03 -10.23
CA LYS A 158 17.74 7.16 -10.66
C LYS A 158 17.20 8.49 -10.14
N SER A 159 15.89 8.70 -10.26
CA SER A 159 15.22 9.90 -9.76
C SER A 159 15.32 10.02 -8.24
N ALA A 160 15.17 8.93 -7.49
CA ALA A 160 15.34 8.93 -6.04
C ALA A 160 16.77 9.36 -5.63
N ILE A 161 17.81 8.90 -6.36
CA ILE A 161 19.20 9.32 -6.14
C ILE A 161 19.37 10.82 -6.40
N THR A 162 18.89 11.33 -7.52
CA THR A 162 18.99 12.76 -7.84
C THR A 162 18.18 13.64 -6.91
N SER A 163 17.14 13.08 -6.28
CA SER A 163 16.31 13.74 -5.27
C SER A 163 16.85 13.60 -3.82
N GLY A 164 18.06 13.05 -3.66
CA GLY A 164 18.78 13.06 -2.38
C GLY A 164 18.83 11.73 -1.61
N MET A 165 18.22 10.67 -2.11
CA MET A 165 18.32 9.36 -1.47
C MET A 165 19.73 8.77 -1.63
N ASN A 166 20.30 8.22 -0.56
CA ASN A 166 21.65 7.66 -0.60
C ASN A 166 21.73 6.46 -1.55
N LYS A 167 22.60 6.56 -2.56
CA LYS A 167 22.82 5.50 -3.57
C LYS A 167 23.15 4.13 -2.95
N LYS A 168 23.80 4.08 -1.78
CA LYS A 168 24.14 2.81 -1.08
C LYS A 168 22.89 2.07 -0.59
N ASN A 169 21.79 2.78 -0.43
CA ASN A 169 20.51 2.24 0.03
C ASN A 169 19.56 1.89 -1.12
N ILE A 170 20.06 1.98 -2.37
CA ILE A 170 19.25 1.71 -3.57
C ILE A 170 19.85 0.53 -4.32
N ALA A 171 18.99 -0.43 -4.66
CA ALA A 171 19.33 -1.52 -5.59
C ALA A 171 18.50 -1.38 -6.87
N ILE A 172 19.18 -1.42 -8.01
CA ILE A 172 18.56 -1.51 -9.34
C ILE A 172 18.81 -2.94 -9.82
N ALA A 173 17.78 -3.76 -9.80
CA ALA A 173 17.86 -5.17 -10.17
C ALA A 173 17.20 -5.42 -11.53
N SER A 174 17.85 -6.16 -12.40
CA SER A 174 17.26 -6.67 -13.64
C SER A 174 16.39 -7.92 -13.39
N GLU A 175 16.68 -8.63 -12.30
CA GLU A 175 16.02 -9.89 -11.95
C GLU A 175 15.71 -9.97 -10.46
N HIS A 176 14.68 -10.74 -10.13
CA HIS A 176 14.26 -10.96 -8.74
C HIS A 176 15.38 -11.52 -7.83
N LYS A 177 16.26 -12.38 -8.38
CA LYS A 177 17.39 -12.95 -7.62
C LYS A 177 18.35 -11.89 -7.08
N CYS A 178 18.61 -10.83 -7.88
CA CYS A 178 19.47 -9.73 -7.46
C CYS A 178 18.81 -8.90 -6.35
N ALA A 179 17.52 -8.62 -6.47
CA ALA A 179 16.75 -7.93 -5.45
C ALA A 179 16.75 -8.71 -4.12
N VAL A 180 16.48 -10.02 -4.17
CA VAL A 180 16.50 -10.90 -3.00
C VAL A 180 17.88 -10.93 -2.34
N SER A 181 18.97 -10.98 -3.12
CA SER A 181 20.35 -10.97 -2.59
C SER A 181 20.65 -9.67 -1.85
N PHE A 182 20.21 -8.53 -2.39
CA PHE A 182 20.36 -7.23 -1.73
C PHE A 182 19.54 -7.18 -0.43
N ILE A 183 18.29 -7.60 -0.46
CA ILE A 183 17.42 -7.63 0.73
C ILE A 183 18.06 -8.49 1.84
N LYS A 184 18.46 -9.72 1.51
CA LYS A 184 19.08 -10.66 2.49
C LYS A 184 20.32 -10.08 3.16
N LYS A 185 21.10 -9.24 2.48
CA LYS A 185 22.30 -8.60 3.04
C LYS A 185 21.97 -7.60 4.14
N TYR A 186 20.86 -6.86 3.99
CA TYR A 186 20.57 -5.72 4.83
C TYR A 186 19.43 -5.95 5.82
N ILE A 187 18.47 -6.84 5.49
CA ILE A 187 17.27 -7.05 6.30
C ILE A 187 17.58 -7.52 7.72
N ARG A 188 16.85 -7.03 8.71
CA ARG A 188 16.97 -7.40 10.13
C ARG A 188 15.58 -7.56 10.75
N PRO A 189 15.44 -8.31 11.86
CA PRO A 189 14.22 -8.31 12.66
C PRO A 189 13.81 -6.87 13.04
N GLY A 190 12.52 -6.60 13.03
CA GLY A 190 11.94 -5.27 13.23
C GLY A 190 11.75 -4.46 11.94
N ASP A 191 12.41 -4.83 10.82
CA ASP A 191 12.25 -4.16 9.53
C ASP A 191 10.88 -4.45 8.90
N CYS A 192 10.44 -3.53 8.02
CA CYS A 192 9.22 -3.66 7.26
C CYS A 192 9.54 -3.60 5.75
N LEU A 193 9.07 -4.61 5.00
CA LEU A 193 9.13 -4.68 3.55
C LEU A 193 7.77 -4.40 2.94
N PHE A 194 7.72 -3.50 1.98
CA PHE A 194 6.55 -3.32 1.11
C PHE A 194 6.89 -3.75 -0.31
N VAL A 195 6.13 -4.67 -0.86
CA VAL A 195 6.36 -5.21 -2.21
C VAL A 195 5.21 -4.82 -3.13
N LYS A 196 5.52 -4.15 -4.24
CA LYS A 196 4.53 -3.71 -5.22
C LYS A 196 5.08 -3.72 -6.65
N GLY A 197 4.25 -4.13 -7.60
CA GLY A 197 4.59 -4.14 -9.02
C GLY A 197 3.39 -4.50 -9.87
N SER A 198 3.46 -4.23 -11.17
CA SER A 198 2.45 -4.74 -12.10
C SER A 198 2.65 -6.22 -12.34
N ARG A 199 1.55 -6.88 -12.69
CA ARG A 199 1.55 -8.27 -13.12
C ARG A 199 2.12 -8.33 -14.54
N GLY A 200 3.29 -8.92 -14.70
CA GLY A 200 3.95 -9.18 -15.96
C GLY A 200 4.08 -10.66 -16.20
#